data_e8cffaa627e476c36099cd736c2276ee
#
_entry.id   e8cffaa627e476c36099cd736c2276ee
#
_cell.length_a   1.000
_cell.length_b   1.000
_cell.length_c   1.000
_cell.angle_alpha   90.00
_cell.angle_beta   90.00
_cell.angle_gamma   90.00
#
_symmetry.space_group_name_H-M   'P 1'
#
loop_
_entity.id
_entity.type
_entity.pdbx_description
1 polymer ?
#
loop_
_entity_poly.entity_id
_entity_poly.type
_entity_poly.pdbx_seq_one_letter_code
_entity_poly.pdbx_strand_id
1 'polypeptide(L)'
;MEIIPLPIDRWAGSPVRYPDPAVRILDPRFERYRIDSAAVERIATGYRWAEGPVWFGDHGCLLWSDIPNNRMMRWDERTGAVSVFRSPSNFANGHIRDASGRLVSCEHLTRRVTRTEPDGRITVLADNHDGARLNAPNDVVVSTDGAVWFTDPGYGIMSDYEGDKAEFELPTRVYRLDPDSGVLEPVIDSLERPNGLCFSPHESLLYVVDSGSNATIHVYDMSSGRPTDGRVFVDMRPGTSDGIRCDVDGNLWSAAAGGGDGYDGVHIFAPDGTRIGAIVLPEQCANICFGGRRNNRLFMAAGQSVYSLYTYATGL
;
A
#
# COMPACT_ATOMS: atom_id res chain seq x y z
N MET A 1 6.30 -25.85 7.69
CA MET A 1 5.19 -25.14 8.36
C MET A 1 3.91 -25.69 7.75
N GLU A 2 3.04 -26.26 8.55
CA GLU A 2 1.80 -26.87 8.05
C GLU A 2 0.87 -25.75 7.56
N ILE A 3 0.53 -25.75 6.28
CA ILE A 3 -0.43 -24.81 5.69
C ILE A 3 -1.81 -25.28 6.09
N ILE A 4 -2.45 -24.60 7.03
CA ILE A 4 -3.86 -24.86 7.38
C ILE A 4 -4.70 -24.03 6.39
N PRO A 5 -5.40 -24.66 5.45
CA PRO A 5 -6.24 -23.92 4.51
C PRO A 5 -7.36 -23.19 5.27
N LEU A 6 -7.70 -21.99 4.86
CA LEU A 6 -8.86 -21.29 5.38
C LEU A 6 -10.14 -21.98 4.86
N PRO A 7 -11.19 -22.12 5.68
CA PRO A 7 -12.47 -22.65 5.22
C PRO A 7 -13.01 -21.79 4.05
N ILE A 8 -13.32 -22.43 2.92
CA ILE A 8 -13.79 -21.77 1.69
C ILE A 8 -15.07 -20.95 1.94
N ASP A 9 -15.91 -21.35 2.88
CA ASP A 9 -17.21 -20.72 3.16
C ASP A 9 -17.16 -19.57 4.18
N ARG A 10 -15.99 -19.22 4.69
CA ARG A 10 -15.81 -18.17 5.69
C ARG A 10 -16.46 -16.84 5.28
N TRP A 11 -16.37 -16.49 3.99
CA TRP A 11 -16.87 -15.24 3.44
C TRP A 11 -18.35 -15.29 3.01
N ALA A 12 -18.97 -16.46 3.11
CA ALA A 12 -20.39 -16.70 2.79
C ALA A 12 -21.32 -16.60 4.03
N GLY A 13 -20.87 -15.97 5.12
CA GLY A 13 -21.68 -15.73 6.32
C GLY A 13 -21.54 -16.78 7.43
N SER A 14 -20.60 -17.72 7.33
CA SER A 14 -20.29 -18.64 8.42
C SER A 14 -19.55 -17.92 9.55
N PRO A 15 -19.88 -18.19 10.83
CA PRO A 15 -19.17 -17.59 11.94
C PRO A 15 -17.71 -18.05 12.00
N VAL A 16 -16.83 -17.14 12.35
CA VAL A 16 -15.40 -17.42 12.53
C VAL A 16 -15.14 -17.83 13.97
N ARG A 17 -14.35 -18.88 14.15
CA ARG A 17 -13.88 -19.27 15.48
C ARG A 17 -12.81 -18.28 15.97
N TYR A 18 -12.92 -17.84 17.21
CA TYR A 18 -11.92 -17.02 17.88
C TYR A 18 -10.91 -17.87 18.68
N PRO A 19 -9.62 -17.47 18.72
CA PRO A 19 -9.01 -16.44 17.88
C PRO A 19 -9.08 -16.81 16.41
N ASP A 20 -9.15 -15.79 15.53
CA ASP A 20 -9.23 -16.01 14.10
C ASP A 20 -8.01 -16.78 13.57
N PRO A 21 -8.18 -17.96 12.96
CA PRO A 21 -7.06 -18.75 12.44
C PRO A 21 -6.31 -18.06 11.26
N ALA A 22 -6.92 -17.05 10.63
CA ALA A 22 -6.24 -16.25 9.62
C ALA A 22 -5.12 -15.37 10.21
N VAL A 23 -5.21 -15.04 11.51
CA VAL A 23 -4.20 -14.22 12.21
C VAL A 23 -3.19 -15.15 12.88
N ARG A 24 -2.02 -15.29 12.28
CA ARG A 24 -0.98 -16.23 12.71
C ARG A 24 0.09 -15.52 13.53
N ILE A 25 0.39 -16.08 14.71
CA ILE A 25 1.55 -15.72 15.52
C ILE A 25 2.69 -16.62 15.08
N LEU A 26 3.77 -16.02 14.56
CA LEU A 26 4.97 -16.73 14.12
C LEU A 26 6.11 -16.56 15.11
N ASP A 27 6.08 -15.47 15.90
CA ASP A 27 7.01 -15.16 16.98
C ASP A 27 6.23 -14.56 18.15
N PRO A 28 6.56 -14.82 19.42
CA PRO A 28 5.84 -14.30 20.59
C PRO A 28 5.70 -12.78 20.63
N ARG A 29 6.59 -12.04 19.97
CA ARG A 29 6.51 -10.58 19.85
C ARG A 29 5.23 -10.09 19.20
N PHE A 30 4.56 -10.91 18.38
CA PHE A 30 3.33 -10.54 17.70
C PHE A 30 2.08 -10.71 18.59
N GLU A 31 2.13 -11.51 19.67
CA GLU A 31 0.98 -11.77 20.56
C GLU A 31 0.31 -10.49 21.06
N ARG A 32 1.12 -9.47 21.40
CA ARG A 32 0.63 -8.19 21.92
C ARG A 32 -0.19 -7.36 20.91
N TYR A 33 -0.12 -7.69 19.62
CA TYR A 33 -0.83 -6.96 18.56
C TYR A 33 -2.15 -7.62 18.15
N ARG A 34 -2.34 -8.90 18.49
CA ARG A 34 -3.56 -9.64 18.16
C ARG A 34 -4.67 -9.35 19.16
N ILE A 35 -5.85 -9.04 18.66
CA ILE A 35 -7.09 -9.03 19.45
C ILE A 35 -7.77 -10.38 19.28
N ASP A 36 -7.86 -11.18 20.34
CA ASP A 36 -8.36 -12.55 20.26
C ASP A 36 -9.83 -12.65 19.83
N SER A 37 -10.63 -11.61 20.08
CA SER A 37 -12.04 -11.52 19.68
C SER A 37 -12.28 -10.74 18.38
N ALA A 38 -11.22 -10.36 17.65
CA ALA A 38 -11.34 -9.75 16.33
C ALA A 38 -11.13 -10.78 15.22
N ALA A 39 -11.89 -10.66 14.15
CA ALA A 39 -11.75 -11.46 12.95
C ALA A 39 -11.42 -10.59 11.74
N VAL A 40 -10.79 -11.19 10.73
CA VAL A 40 -10.69 -10.57 9.41
C VAL A 40 -12.09 -10.50 8.80
N GLU A 41 -12.52 -9.33 8.45
CA GLU A 41 -13.80 -9.02 7.83
C GLU A 41 -13.60 -8.65 6.37
N ARG A 42 -14.39 -9.19 5.44
CA ARG A 42 -14.48 -8.70 4.08
C ARG A 42 -15.55 -7.60 4.03
N ILE A 43 -15.11 -6.35 3.94
CA ILE A 43 -16.02 -5.18 4.00
C ILE A 43 -16.58 -4.78 2.64
N ALA A 44 -15.90 -5.16 1.54
CA ALA A 44 -16.36 -4.88 0.19
C ALA A 44 -15.80 -5.92 -0.79
N THR A 45 -16.51 -6.15 -1.90
CA THR A 45 -16.10 -7.08 -2.98
C THR A 45 -16.73 -6.70 -4.31
N GLY A 46 -16.27 -7.30 -5.41
CA GLY A 46 -16.79 -7.06 -6.77
C GLY A 46 -15.93 -6.10 -7.59
N TYR A 47 -14.65 -6.04 -7.27
CA TYR A 47 -13.64 -5.26 -8.00
C TYR A 47 -12.89 -6.16 -8.99
N ARG A 48 -12.09 -5.57 -9.88
CA ARG A 48 -11.16 -6.30 -10.73
C ARG A 48 -9.78 -6.38 -10.11
N TRP A 49 -9.32 -5.28 -9.53
CA TRP A 49 -8.08 -5.22 -8.75
C TRP A 49 -8.17 -4.05 -7.76
N ALA A 50 -8.41 -4.37 -6.51
CA ALA A 50 -8.48 -3.39 -5.42
C ALA A 50 -7.07 -3.01 -4.97
N GLU A 51 -6.77 -1.69 -4.93
CA GLU A 51 -5.45 -1.13 -4.67
C GLU A 51 -5.50 0.21 -3.95
N GLY A 52 -4.35 0.67 -3.44
CA GLY A 52 -4.12 2.00 -2.89
C GLY A 52 -5.10 2.43 -1.81
N PRO A 53 -5.35 1.65 -0.76
CA PRO A 53 -6.28 2.05 0.28
C PRO A 53 -5.72 3.23 1.09
N VAL A 54 -6.55 4.22 1.36
CA VAL A 54 -6.21 5.38 2.19
C VAL A 54 -7.37 5.77 3.09
N TRP A 55 -7.06 6.02 4.38
CA TRP A 55 -8.06 6.37 5.38
C TRP A 55 -8.17 7.88 5.58
N PHE A 56 -9.40 8.39 5.58
CA PHE A 56 -9.75 9.76 5.92
C PHE A 56 -10.50 9.80 7.25
N GLY A 57 -9.75 9.98 8.35
CA GLY A 57 -10.31 9.97 9.71
C GLY A 57 -11.33 11.06 9.96
N ASP A 58 -11.15 12.25 9.38
CA ASP A 58 -12.08 13.38 9.51
C ASP A 58 -13.44 13.09 8.92
N HIS A 59 -13.49 12.23 7.91
CA HIS A 59 -14.70 11.81 7.22
C HIS A 59 -15.18 10.41 7.60
N GLY A 60 -14.40 9.65 8.38
CA GLY A 60 -14.69 8.27 8.73
C GLY A 60 -14.87 7.39 7.50
N CYS A 61 -13.99 7.54 6.50
CA CYS A 61 -14.11 6.78 5.27
C CYS A 61 -12.77 6.26 4.75
N LEU A 62 -12.84 5.10 4.10
CA LEU A 62 -11.77 4.50 3.32
C LEU A 62 -11.99 4.82 1.84
N LEU A 63 -10.93 5.25 1.16
CA LEU A 63 -10.89 5.32 -0.29
C LEU A 63 -9.92 4.25 -0.80
N TRP A 64 -10.16 3.73 -2.01
CA TRP A 64 -9.24 2.83 -2.71
C TRP A 64 -9.50 2.86 -4.21
N SER A 65 -8.54 2.36 -4.98
CA SER A 65 -8.64 2.18 -6.42
C SER A 65 -9.25 0.82 -6.77
N ASP A 66 -10.07 0.80 -7.81
CA ASP A 66 -10.43 -0.38 -8.60
C ASP A 66 -9.86 -0.12 -9.99
N ILE A 67 -8.53 -0.43 -10.13
CA ILE A 67 -7.71 0.09 -11.23
C ILE A 67 -8.27 -0.26 -12.58
N PRO A 68 -8.51 -1.55 -12.94
CA PRO A 68 -8.93 -1.90 -14.29
C PRO A 68 -10.35 -1.42 -14.64
N ASN A 69 -11.17 -1.09 -13.64
CA ASN A 69 -12.47 -0.47 -13.83
C ASN A 69 -12.39 1.08 -13.91
N ASN A 70 -11.19 1.63 -13.86
CA ASN A 70 -10.91 3.08 -13.97
C ASN A 70 -11.77 3.91 -13.02
N ARG A 71 -11.81 3.49 -11.74
CA ARG A 71 -12.59 4.18 -10.71
C ARG A 71 -11.93 4.10 -9.34
N MET A 72 -12.21 5.08 -8.51
CA MET A 72 -11.94 5.07 -7.08
C MET A 72 -13.24 4.82 -6.33
N MET A 73 -13.15 4.04 -5.27
CA MET A 73 -14.25 3.65 -4.42
C MET A 73 -14.15 4.32 -3.06
N ARG A 74 -15.28 4.39 -2.36
CA ARG A 74 -15.39 4.89 -0.99
C ARG A 74 -16.25 3.95 -0.16
N TRP A 75 -15.77 3.61 1.03
CA TRP A 75 -16.53 2.96 2.08
C TRP A 75 -16.71 3.92 3.26
N ASP A 76 -17.92 4.04 3.77
CA ASP A 76 -18.27 4.87 4.93
C ASP A 76 -18.35 3.97 6.17
N GLU A 77 -17.49 4.22 7.18
CA GLU A 77 -17.40 3.37 8.38
C GLU A 77 -18.70 3.36 9.19
N ARG A 78 -19.40 4.48 9.24
CA ARG A 78 -20.60 4.62 10.05
C ARG A 78 -21.80 3.84 9.48
N THR A 79 -21.92 3.77 8.16
CA THR A 79 -23.07 3.16 7.48
C THR A 79 -22.75 1.82 6.86
N GLY A 80 -21.45 1.50 6.65
CA GLY A 80 -21.01 0.34 5.88
C GLY A 80 -21.25 0.47 4.37
N ALA A 81 -21.78 1.62 3.91
CA ALA A 81 -22.11 1.81 2.51
C ALA A 81 -20.86 1.97 1.64
N VAL A 82 -20.89 1.35 0.46
CA VAL A 82 -19.88 1.50 -0.59
C VAL A 82 -20.44 2.31 -1.74
N SER A 83 -19.66 3.24 -2.25
CA SER A 83 -20.01 4.10 -3.39
C SER A 83 -18.80 4.38 -4.28
N VAL A 84 -19.05 4.82 -5.51
CA VAL A 84 -18.01 5.36 -6.38
C VAL A 84 -17.64 6.75 -5.87
N PHE A 85 -16.34 6.96 -5.57
CA PHE A 85 -15.80 8.26 -5.20
C PHE A 85 -15.45 9.10 -6.42
N ARG A 86 -14.78 8.48 -7.43
CA ARG A 86 -14.37 9.14 -8.67
C ARG A 86 -14.39 8.15 -9.84
N SER A 87 -14.95 8.58 -10.97
CA SER A 87 -14.92 7.87 -12.25
C SER A 87 -15.04 8.88 -13.39
N PRO A 88 -14.14 8.88 -14.41
CA PRO A 88 -12.92 8.08 -14.46
C PRO A 88 -11.89 8.52 -13.41
N SER A 89 -11.00 7.59 -12.99
CA SER A 89 -9.90 7.86 -12.05
C SER A 89 -8.56 8.03 -12.73
N ASN A 90 -8.48 7.90 -14.05
CA ASN A 90 -7.27 7.79 -14.86
C ASN A 90 -6.41 6.56 -14.46
N PHE A 91 -7.08 5.43 -14.15
CA PHE A 91 -6.44 4.23 -13.64
C PHE A 91 -5.53 4.55 -12.43
N ALA A 92 -6.10 5.31 -11.47
CA ALA A 92 -5.37 5.63 -10.24
C ALA A 92 -4.99 4.36 -9.49
N ASN A 93 -3.80 4.36 -8.86
CA ASN A 93 -3.26 3.24 -8.09
C ASN A 93 -3.09 3.64 -6.62
N GLY A 94 -1.88 3.96 -6.16
CA GLY A 94 -1.57 4.30 -4.78
C GLY A 94 -2.06 5.67 -4.35
N HIS A 95 -2.41 5.78 -3.07
CA HIS A 95 -2.90 7.01 -2.49
C HIS A 95 -2.34 7.25 -1.10
N ILE A 96 -2.21 8.53 -0.74
CA ILE A 96 -1.91 8.97 0.63
C ILE A 96 -2.71 10.24 0.96
N ARG A 97 -3.00 10.43 2.24
CA ARG A 97 -3.53 11.67 2.78
C ARG A 97 -2.36 12.53 3.26
N ASP A 98 -2.24 13.75 2.75
CA ASP A 98 -1.21 14.68 3.23
C ASP A 98 -1.58 15.29 4.60
N ALA A 99 -0.64 16.01 5.21
CA ALA A 99 -0.83 16.64 6.53
C ALA A 99 -1.97 17.68 6.55
N SER A 100 -2.34 18.24 5.39
CA SER A 100 -3.47 19.17 5.24
C SER A 100 -4.80 18.44 4.96
N GLY A 101 -4.83 17.12 4.95
CA GLY A 101 -6.02 16.33 4.70
C GLY A 101 -6.38 16.17 3.23
N ARG A 102 -5.48 16.51 2.30
CA ARG A 102 -5.72 16.38 0.85
C ARG A 102 -5.31 14.99 0.37
N LEU A 103 -5.97 14.53 -0.67
CA LEU A 103 -5.68 13.26 -1.32
C LEU A 103 -4.57 13.43 -2.36
N VAL A 104 -3.45 12.75 -2.19
CA VAL A 104 -2.40 12.60 -3.21
C VAL A 104 -2.56 11.23 -3.87
N SER A 105 -2.48 11.16 -5.20
CA SER A 105 -2.76 9.97 -5.99
C SER A 105 -1.73 9.77 -7.09
N CYS A 106 -1.34 8.53 -7.33
CA CYS A 106 -0.64 8.09 -8.52
C CYS A 106 -1.65 7.71 -9.61
N GLU A 107 -1.52 8.24 -10.81
CA GLU A 107 -2.39 7.96 -11.96
C GLU A 107 -1.60 7.29 -13.09
N HIS A 108 -1.98 6.08 -13.47
CA HIS A 108 -1.30 5.31 -14.51
C HIS A 108 -1.53 5.88 -15.90
N LEU A 109 -2.81 6.10 -16.30
CA LEU A 109 -3.16 6.54 -17.64
C LEU A 109 -2.52 7.88 -18.01
N THR A 110 -2.56 8.80 -17.08
CA THR A 110 -2.03 10.16 -17.29
C THR A 110 -0.56 10.26 -16.94
N ARG A 111 0.03 9.17 -16.37
CA ARG A 111 1.46 9.05 -16.03
C ARG A 111 1.92 10.21 -15.14
N ARG A 112 1.19 10.42 -14.02
CA ARG A 112 1.41 11.58 -13.15
C ARG A 112 1.06 11.32 -11.69
N VAL A 113 1.59 12.17 -10.82
CA VAL A 113 1.17 12.30 -9.42
C VAL A 113 0.31 13.56 -9.29
N THR A 114 -0.84 13.41 -8.63
CA THR A 114 -1.81 14.48 -8.48
C THR A 114 -2.19 14.71 -7.03
N ARG A 115 -2.72 15.90 -6.75
CA ARG A 115 -3.33 16.24 -5.46
C ARG A 115 -4.74 16.76 -5.67
N THR A 116 -5.69 16.20 -4.95
CA THR A 116 -7.07 16.69 -4.92
C THR A 116 -7.20 17.74 -3.84
N GLU A 117 -7.50 18.95 -4.23
CA GLU A 117 -7.68 20.09 -3.34
C GLU A 117 -9.07 20.04 -2.63
N PRO A 118 -9.28 20.80 -1.53
CA PRO A 118 -10.55 20.77 -0.78
C PRO A 118 -11.78 21.16 -1.60
N ASP A 119 -11.60 21.95 -2.67
CA ASP A 119 -12.66 22.33 -3.60
C ASP A 119 -12.93 21.29 -4.69
N GLY A 120 -12.22 20.15 -4.67
CA GLY A 120 -12.32 19.07 -5.64
C GLY A 120 -11.46 19.24 -6.89
N ARG A 121 -10.76 20.37 -7.05
CA ARG A 121 -9.82 20.58 -8.15
C ARG A 121 -8.63 19.62 -8.04
N ILE A 122 -8.17 19.12 -9.18
CA ILE A 122 -6.98 18.28 -9.27
C ILE A 122 -5.78 19.14 -9.68
N THR A 123 -4.76 19.16 -8.84
CA THR A 123 -3.46 19.79 -9.11
C THR A 123 -2.48 18.70 -9.53
N VAL A 124 -1.85 18.86 -10.69
CA VAL A 124 -0.73 18.00 -11.11
C VAL A 124 0.50 18.39 -10.30
N LEU A 125 1.08 17.43 -9.59
CA LEU A 125 2.31 17.62 -8.80
C LEU A 125 3.57 17.27 -9.61
N ALA A 126 3.52 16.15 -10.37
CA ALA A 126 4.59 15.71 -11.25
C ALA A 126 4.00 14.90 -12.42
N ASP A 127 4.50 15.10 -13.64
CA ASP A 127 4.15 14.31 -14.83
C ASP A 127 5.37 14.02 -15.74
N ASN A 128 6.49 14.66 -15.46
CA ASN A 128 7.74 14.48 -16.22
C ASN A 128 8.98 14.70 -15.33
N HIS A 129 10.12 14.20 -15.79
CA HIS A 129 11.43 14.50 -15.26
C HIS A 129 12.39 14.78 -16.44
N ASP A 130 13.05 15.95 -16.41
CA ASP A 130 13.96 16.40 -17.48
C ASP A 130 13.33 16.37 -18.89
N GLY A 131 12.02 16.62 -18.99
CA GLY A 131 11.28 16.68 -20.25
C GLY A 131 10.79 15.34 -20.78
N ALA A 132 11.15 14.20 -20.15
CA ALA A 132 10.58 12.88 -20.43
C ALA A 132 9.44 12.58 -19.48
N ARG A 133 8.38 11.93 -19.97
CA ARG A 133 7.22 11.58 -19.13
C ARG A 133 7.60 10.54 -18.08
N LEU A 134 7.00 10.65 -16.90
CA LEU A 134 7.04 9.56 -15.90
C LEU A 134 6.52 8.27 -16.54
N ASN A 135 6.95 7.11 -16.06
CA ASN A 135 6.49 5.82 -16.63
C ASN A 135 5.04 5.55 -16.26
N ALA A 136 4.77 5.23 -15.03
CA ALA A 136 3.44 5.13 -14.43
C ALA A 136 3.62 5.10 -12.92
N PRO A 137 3.53 6.25 -12.22
CA PRO A 137 3.64 6.30 -10.76
C PRO A 137 2.70 5.31 -10.09
N ASN A 138 3.21 4.60 -9.06
CA ASN A 138 2.52 3.45 -8.47
C ASN A 138 2.08 3.72 -7.03
N ASP A 139 2.99 3.82 -6.06
CA ASP A 139 2.65 4.11 -4.66
C ASP A 139 3.30 5.42 -4.18
N VAL A 140 2.74 6.01 -3.13
CA VAL A 140 3.09 7.36 -2.70
C VAL A 140 3.00 7.51 -1.18
N VAL A 141 3.97 8.24 -0.60
CA VAL A 141 3.95 8.69 0.79
C VAL A 141 4.34 10.17 0.87
N VAL A 142 3.98 10.81 1.98
CA VAL A 142 4.35 12.20 2.26
C VAL A 142 5.15 12.23 3.56
N SER A 143 6.34 12.81 3.50
CA SER A 143 7.20 13.01 4.68
C SER A 143 6.74 14.20 5.53
N THR A 144 7.22 14.28 6.77
CA THR A 144 6.83 15.32 7.72
C THR A 144 7.21 16.73 7.27
N ASP A 145 8.22 16.88 6.41
CA ASP A 145 8.58 18.15 5.75
C ASP A 145 7.64 18.52 4.58
N GLY A 146 6.63 17.68 4.28
CA GLY A 146 5.66 17.88 3.22
C GLY A 146 6.10 17.39 1.85
N ALA A 147 7.30 16.85 1.70
CA ALA A 147 7.76 16.29 0.42
C ALA A 147 6.96 15.03 0.06
N VAL A 148 6.66 14.89 -1.24
CA VAL A 148 5.94 13.74 -1.80
C VAL A 148 6.96 12.76 -2.36
N TRP A 149 6.92 11.52 -1.88
CA TRP A 149 7.81 10.45 -2.33
C TRP A 149 6.97 9.41 -3.06
N PHE A 150 7.38 9.02 -4.25
CA PHE A 150 6.62 8.04 -5.04
C PHE A 150 7.53 7.13 -5.85
N THR A 151 7.00 5.95 -6.16
CA THR A 151 7.64 4.95 -7.02
C THR A 151 7.12 5.04 -8.44
N ASP A 152 7.99 4.80 -9.44
CA ASP A 152 7.66 4.85 -10.86
C ASP A 152 8.14 3.58 -11.60
N PRO A 153 7.52 2.40 -11.29
CA PRO A 153 7.92 1.11 -11.89
C PRO A 153 7.40 0.88 -13.30
N GLY A 154 6.38 1.65 -13.72
CA GLY A 154 5.80 1.59 -15.06
C GLY A 154 4.73 0.51 -15.27
N TYR A 155 4.11 -0.07 -14.23
CA TYR A 155 3.07 -1.11 -14.41
C TYR A 155 1.94 -0.65 -15.33
N GLY A 156 1.46 0.59 -15.19
CA GLY A 156 0.35 1.13 -15.97
C GLY A 156 0.62 1.31 -17.46
N ILE A 157 1.89 1.15 -17.92
CA ILE A 157 2.25 1.21 -19.36
C ILE A 157 2.69 -0.13 -19.92
N MET A 158 2.66 -1.21 -19.13
CA MET A 158 3.03 -2.54 -19.60
C MET A 158 1.92 -3.23 -20.39
N SER A 159 0.66 -2.83 -20.16
CA SER A 159 -0.52 -3.40 -20.85
C SER A 159 -1.67 -2.40 -20.88
N ASP A 160 -2.73 -2.70 -21.63
CA ASP A 160 -3.95 -1.90 -21.72
C ASP A 160 -5.00 -2.30 -20.66
N TYR A 161 -4.56 -2.92 -19.53
CA TYR A 161 -5.47 -3.39 -18.50
C TYR A 161 -5.56 -2.43 -17.29
N GLU A 162 -4.43 -1.82 -16.93
CA GLU A 162 -4.32 -0.87 -15.81
C GLU A 162 -3.89 0.54 -16.26
N GLY A 163 -3.93 0.80 -17.55
CA GLY A 163 -3.55 2.05 -18.19
C GLY A 163 -3.51 1.85 -19.71
N ASP A 164 -2.69 2.60 -20.40
CA ASP A 164 -2.44 2.46 -21.84
C ASP A 164 -0.99 2.03 -22.07
N LYS A 165 -0.80 0.97 -22.85
CA LYS A 165 0.53 0.45 -23.20
C LYS A 165 1.37 1.53 -23.87
N ALA A 166 2.58 1.75 -23.35
CA ALA A 166 3.54 2.72 -23.89
C ALA A 166 4.99 2.25 -23.67
N GLU A 167 5.92 2.90 -24.33
CA GLU A 167 7.35 2.69 -24.09
C GLU A 167 7.81 3.43 -22.85
N PHE A 168 8.82 2.86 -22.18
CA PHE A 168 9.50 3.51 -21.05
C PHE A 168 10.35 4.67 -21.58
N GLU A 169 10.10 5.87 -21.06
CA GLU A 169 10.89 7.05 -21.37
C GLU A 169 11.99 7.32 -20.33
N LEU A 170 11.79 6.80 -19.10
CA LEU A 170 12.71 6.93 -17.97
C LEU A 170 13.05 5.56 -17.39
N PRO A 171 14.21 5.41 -16.72
CA PRO A 171 14.45 4.26 -15.86
C PRO A 171 13.43 4.18 -14.72
N THR A 172 13.20 2.99 -14.21
CA THR A 172 12.39 2.78 -12.98
C THR A 172 13.08 3.42 -11.78
N ARG A 173 12.34 4.21 -10.99
CA ARG A 173 12.94 5.03 -9.92
C ARG A 173 11.99 5.24 -8.75
N VAL A 174 12.57 5.65 -7.62
CA VAL A 174 11.87 6.37 -6.56
C VAL A 174 12.22 7.85 -6.70
N TYR A 175 11.20 8.69 -6.63
CA TYR A 175 11.34 10.14 -6.71
C TYR A 175 10.94 10.81 -5.39
N ARG A 176 11.60 11.93 -5.10
CA ARG A 176 11.20 12.93 -4.11
C ARG A 176 10.81 14.22 -4.81
N LEU A 177 9.61 14.68 -4.54
CA LEU A 177 9.08 15.95 -5.03
C LEU A 177 8.91 16.92 -3.86
N ASP A 178 9.47 18.10 -4.00
CA ASP A 178 9.11 19.23 -3.15
C ASP A 178 7.90 19.95 -3.78
N PRO A 179 6.71 19.89 -3.16
CA PRO A 179 5.49 20.40 -3.78
C PRO A 179 5.42 21.93 -3.82
N ASP A 180 6.26 22.64 -3.05
CA ASP A 180 6.29 24.10 -3.00
C ASP A 180 7.17 24.68 -4.11
N SER A 181 8.35 24.11 -4.32
CA SER A 181 9.28 24.50 -5.38
C SER A 181 9.01 23.82 -6.73
N GLY A 182 8.33 22.66 -6.70
CA GLY A 182 8.14 21.80 -7.89
C GLY A 182 9.40 21.02 -8.29
N VAL A 183 10.44 21.01 -7.45
CA VAL A 183 11.67 20.26 -7.73
C VAL A 183 11.43 18.78 -7.56
N LEU A 184 11.61 18.01 -8.64
CA LEU A 184 11.52 16.55 -8.68
C LEU A 184 12.91 15.93 -8.80
N GLU A 185 13.29 15.10 -7.84
CA GLU A 185 14.60 14.47 -7.79
C GLU A 185 14.47 12.94 -7.77
N PRO A 186 15.20 12.21 -8.63
CA PRO A 186 15.37 10.78 -8.47
C PRO A 186 16.27 10.52 -7.26
N VAL A 187 15.81 9.65 -6.34
CA VAL A 187 16.53 9.39 -5.08
C VAL A 187 16.97 7.94 -4.94
N ILE A 188 16.33 7.01 -5.67
CA ILE A 188 16.74 5.61 -5.77
C ILE A 188 16.52 5.17 -7.22
N ASP A 189 17.55 4.61 -7.85
CA ASP A 189 17.55 4.11 -9.23
C ASP A 189 18.14 2.70 -9.38
N SER A 190 18.38 2.02 -8.26
CA SER A 190 19.01 0.71 -8.20
C SER A 190 18.03 -0.46 -8.11
N LEU A 191 16.72 -0.19 -8.05
CA LEU A 191 15.68 -1.20 -7.94
C LEU A 191 15.09 -1.55 -9.32
N GLU A 192 14.79 -2.84 -9.52
CA GLU A 192 14.22 -3.30 -10.80
C GLU A 192 12.76 -2.83 -10.96
N ARG A 193 11.95 -2.99 -9.91
CA ARG A 193 10.52 -2.64 -9.91
C ARG A 193 10.13 -2.03 -8.55
N PRO A 194 10.52 -0.78 -8.27
CA PRO A 194 10.13 -0.13 -7.02
C PRO A 194 8.61 -0.03 -6.93
N ASN A 195 8.02 -0.59 -5.85
CA ASN A 195 6.58 -0.68 -5.66
C ASN A 195 6.18 0.06 -4.37
N GLY A 196 5.65 -0.60 -3.35
CA GLY A 196 5.28 0.02 -2.09
C GLY A 196 6.45 0.70 -1.39
N LEU A 197 6.18 1.82 -0.72
CA LEU A 197 7.17 2.50 0.10
C LEU A 197 6.56 3.04 1.38
N CYS A 198 7.35 3.10 2.46
CA CYS A 198 6.94 3.77 3.70
C CYS A 198 8.15 4.16 4.55
N PHE A 199 7.96 5.19 5.38
CA PHE A 199 8.91 5.55 6.40
C PHE A 199 8.73 4.73 7.68
N SER A 200 9.82 4.54 8.42
CA SER A 200 9.77 4.13 9.82
C SER A 200 9.26 5.27 10.73
N PRO A 201 8.88 5.00 11.98
CA PRO A 201 8.66 6.06 12.96
C PRO A 201 9.85 7.03 12.99
N HIS A 202 9.55 8.34 13.08
CA HIS A 202 10.54 9.44 13.04
C HIS A 202 11.32 9.57 11.71
N GLU A 203 10.89 8.86 10.66
CA GLU A 203 11.47 8.93 9.30
C GLU A 203 12.98 8.67 9.25
N SER A 204 13.49 7.88 10.21
CA SER A 204 14.92 7.53 10.25
C SER A 204 15.31 6.48 9.20
N LEU A 205 14.33 5.71 8.72
CA LEU A 205 14.47 4.71 7.66
C LEU A 205 13.39 4.89 6.60
N LEU A 206 13.74 4.58 5.35
CA LEU A 206 12.80 4.41 4.25
C LEU A 206 12.83 2.96 3.79
N TYR A 207 11.68 2.30 3.80
CA TYR A 207 11.49 0.98 3.21
C TYR A 207 10.93 1.12 1.80
N VAL A 208 11.46 0.34 0.87
CA VAL A 208 10.98 0.30 -0.53
C VAL A 208 10.94 -1.16 -0.99
N VAL A 209 9.82 -1.56 -1.53
CA VAL A 209 9.65 -2.86 -2.16
C VAL A 209 10.30 -2.86 -3.53
N ASP A 210 11.07 -3.90 -3.85
CA ASP A 210 11.44 -4.28 -5.21
C ASP A 210 10.67 -5.55 -5.59
N SER A 211 9.57 -5.38 -6.30
CA SER A 211 8.75 -6.49 -6.80
C SER A 211 9.24 -7.06 -8.12
N GLY A 212 10.48 -6.77 -8.49
CA GLY A 212 11.18 -7.37 -9.62
C GLY A 212 11.57 -8.83 -9.37
N SER A 213 12.51 -9.34 -10.15
CA SER A 213 12.94 -10.74 -10.12
C SER A 213 13.48 -11.21 -8.76
N ASN A 214 14.01 -10.29 -7.94
CA ASN A 214 14.55 -10.58 -6.62
C ASN A 214 13.48 -10.68 -5.53
N ALA A 215 12.31 -10.07 -5.70
CA ALA A 215 11.20 -10.07 -4.75
C ALA A 215 11.64 -9.72 -3.32
N THR A 216 12.22 -8.54 -3.13
CA THR A 216 12.82 -8.09 -1.87
C THR A 216 12.20 -6.80 -1.35
N ILE A 217 12.32 -6.57 -0.04
CA ILE A 217 12.12 -5.24 0.54
C ILE A 217 13.49 -4.70 0.91
N HIS A 218 13.77 -3.47 0.47
CA HIS A 218 14.98 -2.74 0.79
C HIS A 218 14.74 -1.74 1.91
N VAL A 219 15.79 -1.44 2.67
CA VAL A 219 15.77 -0.38 3.68
C VAL A 219 16.96 0.55 3.47
N TYR A 220 16.70 1.85 3.62
CA TYR A 220 17.67 2.94 3.44
C TYR A 220 17.72 3.78 4.71
N ASP A 221 18.90 4.26 5.08
CA ASP A 221 19.08 5.25 6.13
C ASP A 221 18.70 6.65 5.63
N MET A 222 17.95 7.39 6.45
CA MET A 222 17.43 8.71 6.11
C MET A 222 18.06 9.84 6.97
N SER A 223 19.10 9.56 7.74
CA SER A 223 19.72 10.54 8.65
C SER A 223 20.25 11.81 7.96
N SER A 224 20.59 11.71 6.66
CA SER A 224 21.01 12.84 5.83
C SER A 224 19.86 13.59 5.15
N GLY A 225 18.60 13.18 5.36
CA GLY A 225 17.44 13.66 4.60
C GLY A 225 17.33 13.07 3.18
N ARG A 226 18.23 12.15 2.83
CA ARG A 226 18.25 11.39 1.57
C ARG A 226 18.52 9.92 1.85
N PRO A 227 17.98 8.99 1.03
CA PRO A 227 18.23 7.57 1.22
C PRO A 227 19.70 7.22 0.96
N THR A 228 20.35 6.62 1.94
CA THR A 228 21.72 6.13 1.89
C THR A 228 21.79 4.70 2.42
N ASP A 229 22.93 4.04 2.21
CA ASP A 229 23.23 2.70 2.76
C ASP A 229 22.12 1.66 2.50
N GLY A 230 21.60 1.66 1.26
CA GLY A 230 20.55 0.75 0.81
C GLY A 230 20.98 -0.71 0.94
N ARG A 231 20.14 -1.51 1.60
CA ARG A 231 20.36 -2.95 1.80
C ARG A 231 19.06 -3.72 1.77
N VAL A 232 19.12 -5.01 1.45
CA VAL A 232 17.97 -5.91 1.57
C VAL A 232 17.58 -6.02 3.03
N PHE A 233 16.33 -5.73 3.32
CA PHE A 233 15.71 -5.90 4.63
C PHE A 233 15.14 -7.31 4.77
N VAL A 234 14.33 -7.77 3.81
CA VAL A 234 13.79 -9.13 3.76
C VAL A 234 13.67 -9.63 2.32
N ASP A 235 13.76 -10.95 2.17
CA ASP A 235 13.46 -11.71 0.96
C ASP A 235 12.03 -12.25 1.07
N MET A 236 11.18 -11.91 0.11
CA MET A 236 9.75 -12.24 0.12
C MET A 236 9.42 -13.55 -0.61
N ARG A 237 10.40 -14.22 -1.22
CA ARG A 237 10.14 -15.48 -1.94
C ARG A 237 9.48 -16.55 -1.07
N PRO A 238 8.56 -17.39 -1.58
CA PRO A 238 8.25 -17.63 -3.01
C PRO A 238 7.32 -16.62 -3.67
N GLY A 239 6.70 -15.68 -2.94
CA GLY A 239 5.89 -14.62 -3.48
C GLY A 239 6.64 -13.30 -3.59
N THR A 240 5.92 -12.20 -3.54
CA THR A 240 6.44 -10.84 -3.56
C THR A 240 5.72 -9.97 -2.52
N SER A 241 6.28 -8.82 -2.22
CA SER A 241 5.61 -7.71 -1.51
C SER A 241 5.05 -6.71 -2.53
N ASP A 242 4.04 -5.95 -2.09
CA ASP A 242 3.44 -4.86 -2.84
C ASP A 242 3.37 -3.61 -1.94
N GLY A 243 2.20 -3.10 -1.54
CA GLY A 243 2.11 -1.99 -0.61
C GLY A 243 2.56 -2.33 0.80
N ILE A 244 3.19 -1.39 1.48
CA ILE A 244 3.76 -1.56 2.82
C ILE A 244 3.45 -0.38 3.73
N ARG A 245 3.32 -0.63 5.04
CA ARG A 245 3.17 0.44 6.06
C ARG A 245 3.89 0.05 7.35
N CYS A 246 4.41 1.04 8.08
CA CYS A 246 4.92 0.84 9.43
C CYS A 246 3.85 1.10 10.49
N ASP A 247 3.96 0.42 11.64
CA ASP A 247 3.27 0.80 12.86
C ASP A 247 4.16 1.70 13.75
N VAL A 248 3.58 2.24 14.81
CA VAL A 248 4.29 3.15 15.75
C VAL A 248 5.43 2.47 16.50
N ASP A 249 5.45 1.14 16.57
CA ASP A 249 6.54 0.37 17.20
C ASP A 249 7.65 0.01 16.19
N GLY A 250 7.50 0.43 14.92
CA GLY A 250 8.48 0.21 13.84
C GLY A 250 8.37 -1.15 13.16
N ASN A 251 7.32 -1.95 13.43
CA ASN A 251 7.11 -3.16 12.65
C ASN A 251 6.64 -2.79 11.24
N LEU A 252 7.19 -3.48 10.26
CA LEU A 252 6.79 -3.36 8.87
C LEU A 252 5.66 -4.34 8.55
N TRP A 253 4.52 -3.81 8.15
CA TRP A 253 3.37 -4.55 7.64
C TRP A 253 3.43 -4.53 6.12
N SER A 254 3.46 -5.71 5.51
CA SER A 254 3.71 -5.89 4.08
C SER A 254 2.57 -6.65 3.44
N ALA A 255 1.89 -6.06 2.47
CA ALA A 255 1.04 -6.80 1.56
C ALA A 255 1.89 -7.86 0.84
N ALA A 256 1.35 -9.08 0.73
CA ALA A 256 2.04 -10.23 0.18
C ALA A 256 1.17 -10.95 -0.84
N ALA A 257 1.75 -11.26 -1.98
CA ALA A 257 1.07 -11.84 -3.13
C ALA A 257 1.92 -12.87 -3.86
N GLY A 258 1.26 -13.75 -4.63
CA GLY A 258 1.93 -14.69 -5.56
C GLY A 258 2.60 -15.88 -4.91
N GLY A 259 2.51 -16.06 -3.60
CA GLY A 259 3.05 -17.22 -2.90
C GLY A 259 2.04 -18.37 -2.74
N GLY A 260 0.78 -18.13 -3.12
CA GLY A 260 -0.30 -19.11 -3.06
C GLY A 260 -0.95 -19.25 -1.69
N ASP A 261 -1.75 -20.31 -1.54
CA ASP A 261 -2.53 -20.57 -0.34
C ASP A 261 -1.68 -20.59 0.92
N GLY A 262 -2.09 -19.78 1.91
CA GLY A 262 -1.41 -19.67 3.21
C GLY A 262 -0.19 -18.75 3.23
N TYR A 263 0.16 -18.17 2.09
CA TYR A 263 1.16 -17.09 1.95
C TYR A 263 0.49 -15.74 1.72
N ASP A 264 -0.47 -15.67 0.77
CA ASP A 264 -1.09 -14.42 0.36
C ASP A 264 -1.85 -13.75 1.52
N GLY A 265 -1.71 -12.43 1.61
CA GLY A 265 -2.28 -11.63 2.69
C GLY A 265 -1.34 -10.55 3.21
N VAL A 266 -1.07 -10.49 4.51
CA VAL A 266 -0.16 -9.52 5.12
C VAL A 266 0.89 -10.21 5.97
N HIS A 267 2.16 -9.91 5.74
CA HIS A 267 3.28 -10.36 6.57
C HIS A 267 3.74 -9.22 7.48
N ILE A 268 4.04 -9.52 8.73
CA ILE A 268 4.48 -8.53 9.71
C ILE A 268 5.91 -8.86 10.13
N PHE A 269 6.80 -7.88 9.95
CA PHE A 269 8.22 -7.98 10.27
C PHE A 269 8.58 -7.02 11.39
N ALA A 270 9.30 -7.52 12.39
CA ALA A 270 9.92 -6.66 13.41
C ALA A 270 11.05 -5.83 12.78
N PRO A 271 11.53 -4.76 13.46
CA PRO A 271 12.60 -3.90 12.95
C PRO A 271 13.93 -4.63 12.63
N ASP A 272 14.13 -5.81 13.17
CA ASP A 272 15.28 -6.68 12.88
C ASP A 272 15.11 -7.57 11.64
N GLY A 273 13.99 -7.46 10.91
CA GLY A 273 13.65 -8.26 9.74
C GLY A 273 13.04 -9.63 10.05
N THR A 274 12.87 -9.99 11.33
CA THR A 274 12.20 -11.24 11.71
C THR A 274 10.71 -11.16 11.38
N ARG A 275 10.18 -12.13 10.62
CA ARG A 275 8.73 -12.24 10.41
C ARG A 275 8.04 -12.73 11.67
N ILE A 276 7.32 -11.84 12.34
CA ILE A 276 6.69 -12.11 13.64
C ILE A 276 5.22 -12.55 13.53
N GLY A 277 4.52 -12.19 12.46
CA GLY A 277 3.12 -12.52 12.27
C GLY A 277 2.73 -12.60 10.80
N ALA A 278 1.52 -13.10 10.56
CA ALA A 278 0.88 -13.07 9.26
C ALA A 278 -0.65 -13.00 9.39
N ILE A 279 -1.30 -12.32 8.45
CA ILE A 279 -2.74 -12.33 8.24
C ILE A 279 -2.95 -12.98 6.88
N VAL A 280 -3.53 -14.18 6.86
CA VAL A 280 -3.74 -14.94 5.63
C VAL A 280 -5.07 -14.57 5.01
N LEU A 281 -5.05 -14.23 3.74
CA LEU A 281 -6.23 -13.92 2.93
C LEU A 281 -6.45 -14.98 1.84
N PRO A 282 -7.68 -15.12 1.33
CA PRO A 282 -7.96 -16.00 0.19
C PRO A 282 -7.58 -15.38 -1.15
N GLU A 283 -7.13 -14.14 -1.15
CA GLU A 283 -6.77 -13.35 -2.32
C GLU A 283 -5.39 -12.72 -2.12
N GLN A 284 -4.71 -12.42 -3.21
CA GLN A 284 -3.44 -11.70 -3.20
C GLN A 284 -3.64 -10.29 -2.65
N CYS A 285 -2.93 -9.96 -1.59
CA CYS A 285 -2.98 -8.61 -1.02
C CYS A 285 -2.06 -7.68 -1.80
N ALA A 286 -2.63 -6.63 -2.36
CA ALA A 286 -1.90 -5.64 -3.13
C ALA A 286 -1.43 -4.48 -2.25
N ASN A 287 -2.28 -3.94 -1.37
CA ASN A 287 -1.88 -2.79 -0.57
C ASN A 287 -2.66 -2.72 0.75
N ILE A 288 -2.13 -1.95 1.69
CA ILE A 288 -2.68 -1.82 3.04
C ILE A 288 -2.63 -0.38 3.54
N CYS A 289 -3.55 -0.04 4.43
CA CYS A 289 -3.43 1.15 5.28
C CYS A 289 -4.01 0.90 6.66
N PHE A 290 -3.50 1.62 7.64
CA PHE A 290 -4.15 1.73 8.94
C PHE A 290 -5.21 2.82 8.92
N GLY A 291 -6.25 2.65 9.75
CA GLY A 291 -7.31 3.61 9.90
C GLY A 291 -8.23 3.29 11.08
N GLY A 292 -9.48 3.75 10.99
CA GLY A 292 -10.40 3.71 12.11
C GLY A 292 -10.12 4.84 13.13
N ARG A 293 -10.96 4.94 14.14
CA ARG A 293 -10.91 6.04 15.13
C ARG A 293 -9.57 6.17 15.87
N ARG A 294 -8.85 5.05 16.07
CA ARG A 294 -7.58 5.00 16.81
C ARG A 294 -6.40 4.61 15.93
N ASN A 295 -6.58 4.65 14.61
CA ASN A 295 -5.59 4.19 13.64
C ASN A 295 -5.09 2.76 13.90
N ASN A 296 -5.97 1.89 14.41
CA ASN A 296 -5.69 0.52 14.80
C ASN A 296 -6.57 -0.51 14.07
N ARG A 297 -7.21 -0.10 13.00
CA ARG A 297 -7.90 -0.97 12.05
C ARG A 297 -7.08 -1.05 10.78
N LEU A 298 -6.54 -2.23 10.50
CA LEU A 298 -5.84 -2.47 9.25
C LEU A 298 -6.87 -2.70 8.14
N PHE A 299 -6.76 -1.99 7.05
CA PHE A 299 -7.47 -2.22 5.80
C PHE A 299 -6.53 -2.84 4.77
N MET A 300 -7.02 -3.83 4.03
CA MET A 300 -6.25 -4.64 3.09
C MET A 300 -7.01 -4.70 1.77
N ALA A 301 -6.48 -4.07 0.73
CA ALA A 301 -6.95 -4.19 -0.64
C ALA A 301 -6.34 -5.46 -1.24
N ALA A 302 -7.18 -6.40 -1.65
CA ALA A 302 -6.72 -7.71 -2.08
C ALA A 302 -7.57 -8.24 -3.24
N GLY A 303 -6.99 -8.34 -4.41
CA GLY A 303 -7.63 -8.87 -5.60
C GLY A 303 -8.99 -8.22 -5.87
N GLN A 304 -10.06 -8.96 -5.64
CA GLN A 304 -11.43 -8.52 -5.92
C GLN A 304 -12.15 -7.90 -4.71
N SER A 305 -11.46 -7.78 -3.56
CA SER A 305 -12.10 -7.44 -2.29
C SER A 305 -11.27 -6.46 -1.45
N VAL A 306 -11.94 -5.85 -0.48
CA VAL A 306 -11.29 -5.11 0.60
C VAL A 306 -11.63 -5.78 1.93
N TYR A 307 -10.61 -6.03 2.72
CA TYR A 307 -10.70 -6.65 4.04
C TYR A 307 -10.32 -5.68 5.13
N SER A 308 -10.72 -5.96 6.36
CA SER A 308 -10.26 -5.22 7.53
C SER A 308 -10.07 -6.12 8.74
N LEU A 309 -9.18 -5.70 9.63
CA LEU A 309 -8.91 -6.35 10.91
C LEU A 309 -8.60 -5.31 11.97
N TYR A 310 -9.27 -5.37 13.12
CA TYR A 310 -8.85 -4.62 14.29
C TYR A 310 -7.66 -5.28 14.98
N THR A 311 -6.66 -4.48 15.35
CA THR A 311 -5.44 -4.92 16.04
C THR A 311 -5.16 -4.06 17.26
N TYR A 312 -4.19 -4.45 18.09
CA TYR A 312 -3.60 -3.56 19.09
C TYR A 312 -2.41 -2.74 18.53
N ALA A 313 -1.95 -3.04 17.30
CA ALA A 313 -1.02 -2.17 16.61
C ALA A 313 -1.71 -0.88 16.18
N THR A 314 -0.99 0.23 16.23
CA THR A 314 -1.43 1.54 15.74
C THR A 314 -0.55 1.92 14.55
N GLY A 315 -1.14 2.31 13.43
CA GLY A 315 -0.41 2.83 12.27
C GLY A 315 0.20 4.21 12.51
N LEU A 316 1.14 4.58 11.67
CA LEU A 316 1.73 5.94 11.63
C LEU A 316 0.78 6.96 11.04
#